data_1bcf06ec7835df9b46a75b7f51a22465
#
_entry.id   1bcf06ec7835df9b46a75b7f51a22465
#
_cell.length_a   1.000
_cell.length_b   1.000
_cell.length_c   1.000
_cell.angle_alpha   90.00
_cell.angle_beta   90.00
_cell.angle_gamma   90.00
#
_symmetry.space_group_name_H-M   'P 1'
#
loop_
_entity.id
_entity.type
_entity.pdbx_description
1 polymer ?
#
loop_
_entity_poly.entity_id
_entity_poly.type
_entity_poly.pdbx_seq_one_letter_code
_entity_poly.pdbx_strand_id
1 'polypeptide(L)'
;MTKEEILYNVQLCDVVYKDQKDIDFKSLGLTSVKWIDDKKSDTQAFVALKGKSLYVVFRGTSSKKDAQNDVSIDKVPFIKEGDKVHIGFKSSWDAVKNIILKDITKMSGYDKIVVCGHSLGAAVATLCAYNLSHVFTDTTIECCTIGSPRVGNKTFKNNYDNQKIKTLRIVHNNDVVTHSPVIGYYHVNHMLRIDREGNIKKFMIDWERAWNYLKSMVTGKNIKDHMTAGYISSLKKWYDKQP
;
A
#
# COMPACT_ATOMS: atom_id res chain seq x y z
N MET A 1 10.92 10.47 -1.70
CA MET A 1 10.38 10.53 -0.30
C MET A 1 11.53 10.64 0.66
N THR A 2 11.48 11.63 1.58
CA THR A 2 12.43 11.73 2.70
C THR A 2 12.10 10.68 3.77
N LYS A 3 12.97 10.54 4.79
CA LYS A 3 12.73 9.61 5.90
C LYS A 3 11.48 10.00 6.72
N GLU A 4 11.29 11.30 6.94
CA GLU A 4 10.14 11.90 7.62
C GLU A 4 8.85 11.59 6.85
N GLU A 5 8.87 11.76 5.52
CA GLU A 5 7.74 11.42 4.67
C GLU A 5 7.42 9.93 4.73
N ILE A 6 8.42 9.05 4.76
CA ILE A 6 8.22 7.60 4.90
C ILE A 6 7.55 7.27 6.22
N LEU A 7 8.06 7.79 7.35
CA LEU A 7 7.47 7.57 8.66
C LEU A 7 6.04 8.09 8.74
N TYR A 8 5.80 9.27 8.19
CA TYR A 8 4.47 9.86 8.15
C TYR A 8 3.49 9.02 7.32
N ASN A 9 3.90 8.55 6.13
CA ASN A 9 3.08 7.69 5.28
C ASN A 9 2.70 6.38 5.99
N VAL A 10 3.64 5.78 6.72
CA VAL A 10 3.39 4.56 7.50
C VAL A 10 2.46 4.82 8.68
N GLN A 11 2.59 5.98 9.34
CA GLN A 11 1.66 6.40 10.38
C GLN A 11 0.23 6.58 9.83
N LEU A 12 0.06 7.13 8.63
CA LEU A 12 -1.25 7.22 7.99
C LEU A 12 -1.84 5.84 7.67
N CYS A 13 -1.00 4.87 7.25
CA CYS A 13 -1.42 3.49 7.02
C CYS A 13 -1.90 2.79 8.30
N ASP A 14 -1.46 3.20 9.48
CA ASP A 14 -1.93 2.70 10.77
C ASP A 14 -3.21 3.41 11.21
N VAL A 15 -3.21 4.71 11.12
CA VAL A 15 -4.34 5.55 11.58
C VAL A 15 -5.64 5.22 10.86
N VAL A 16 -5.60 4.87 9.57
CA VAL A 16 -6.79 4.55 8.76
C VAL A 16 -7.55 3.30 9.25
N TYR A 17 -6.97 2.50 10.15
CA TYR A 17 -7.66 1.37 10.79
C TYR A 17 -8.59 1.77 11.94
N LYS A 18 -8.46 2.99 12.45
CA LYS A 18 -9.36 3.53 13.48
C LYS A 18 -10.70 3.93 12.86
N ASP A 19 -11.74 3.97 13.66
CA ASP A 19 -12.99 4.61 13.25
C ASP A 19 -12.75 6.08 12.94
N GLN A 20 -13.42 6.62 11.93
CA GLN A 20 -13.25 8.03 11.51
C GLN A 20 -13.37 9.01 12.68
N LYS A 21 -14.32 8.80 13.59
CA LYS A 21 -14.56 9.65 14.76
C LYS A 21 -13.41 9.67 15.78
N ASP A 22 -12.56 8.63 15.77
CA ASP A 22 -11.45 8.45 16.70
C ASP A 22 -10.12 8.94 16.11
N ILE A 23 -10.14 9.49 14.89
CA ILE A 23 -8.95 10.02 14.21
C ILE A 23 -8.88 11.53 14.41
N ASP A 24 -7.85 12.00 15.10
CA ASP A 24 -7.53 13.43 15.15
C ASP A 24 -6.72 13.83 13.90
N PHE A 25 -7.44 14.10 12.81
CA PHE A 25 -6.84 14.54 11.55
C PHE A 25 -6.06 15.85 11.68
N LYS A 26 -6.49 16.73 12.59
CA LYS A 26 -5.84 18.03 12.82
C LYS A 26 -4.45 17.85 13.43
N SER A 27 -4.29 16.97 14.41
CA SER A 27 -2.98 16.67 15.01
C SER A 27 -2.00 16.05 14.01
N LEU A 28 -2.51 15.37 12.98
CA LEU A 28 -1.73 14.85 11.85
C LEU A 28 -1.38 15.93 10.82
N GLY A 29 -1.87 17.15 10.99
CA GLY A 29 -1.71 18.25 10.04
C GLY A 29 -2.53 18.10 8.76
N LEU A 30 -3.56 17.26 8.79
CA LEU A 30 -4.45 17.00 7.66
C LEU A 30 -5.61 17.97 7.64
N THR A 31 -5.92 18.49 6.46
CA THR A 31 -7.04 19.39 6.19
C THR A 31 -7.89 18.87 5.03
N SER A 32 -9.08 19.42 4.83
CA SER A 32 -9.99 19.06 3.72
C SER A 32 -10.27 17.57 3.65
N VAL A 33 -10.38 16.88 4.77
CA VAL A 33 -10.50 15.42 4.83
C VAL A 33 -11.85 14.97 4.27
N LYS A 34 -11.80 14.00 3.34
CA LYS A 34 -12.94 13.27 2.79
C LYS A 34 -12.79 11.80 3.16
N TRP A 35 -13.64 11.32 4.06
CA TRP A 35 -13.69 9.90 4.42
C TRP A 35 -14.59 9.15 3.44
N ILE A 36 -14.15 7.97 3.04
CA ILE A 36 -14.82 7.08 2.10
C ILE A 36 -15.00 5.72 2.80
N ASP A 37 -16.22 5.21 2.80
CA ASP A 37 -16.57 3.94 3.42
C ASP A 37 -17.60 3.22 2.55
N ASP A 38 -17.14 2.39 1.65
CA ASP A 38 -18.00 1.55 0.83
C ASP A 38 -18.28 0.23 1.56
N LYS A 39 -19.47 0.15 2.17
CA LYS A 39 -19.89 -1.02 2.96
C LYS A 39 -20.04 -2.30 2.12
N LYS A 40 -20.33 -2.17 0.82
CA LYS A 40 -20.54 -3.31 -0.06
C LYS A 40 -19.25 -4.06 -0.37
N SER A 41 -18.17 -3.33 -0.58
CA SER A 41 -16.84 -3.89 -0.86
C SER A 41 -15.93 -3.94 0.37
N ASP A 42 -16.42 -3.50 1.55
CA ASP A 42 -15.64 -3.29 2.78
C ASP A 42 -14.35 -2.49 2.53
N THR A 43 -14.45 -1.46 1.66
CA THR A 43 -13.31 -0.63 1.32
C THR A 43 -13.40 0.73 1.99
N GLN A 44 -12.45 1.01 2.90
CA GLN A 44 -12.31 2.30 3.55
C GLN A 44 -11.06 3.02 3.08
N ALA A 45 -11.21 4.34 2.90
CA ALA A 45 -10.12 5.22 2.51
C ALA A 45 -10.40 6.66 3.01
N PHE A 46 -9.40 7.51 2.94
CA PHE A 46 -9.63 8.95 2.99
C PHE A 46 -8.76 9.69 1.98
N VAL A 47 -9.24 10.85 1.56
CA VAL A 47 -8.51 11.85 0.78
C VAL A 47 -8.35 13.09 1.63
N ALA A 48 -7.14 13.67 1.72
CA ALA A 48 -6.87 14.84 2.55
C ALA A 48 -5.70 15.66 2.02
N LEU A 49 -5.62 16.93 2.42
CA LEU A 49 -4.50 17.82 2.12
C LEU A 49 -3.56 17.96 3.33
N LYS A 50 -2.26 18.02 3.05
CA LYS A 50 -1.23 18.49 3.99
C LYS A 50 -0.21 19.32 3.26
N GLY A 51 -0.18 20.62 3.52
CA GLY A 51 0.66 21.54 2.76
C GLY A 51 0.40 21.44 1.26
N LYS A 52 1.44 21.17 0.49
CA LYS A 52 1.39 21.00 -0.97
C LYS A 52 1.18 19.54 -1.43
N SER A 53 0.79 18.67 -0.53
CA SER A 53 0.58 17.24 -0.84
C SER A 53 -0.89 16.86 -0.63
N LEU A 54 -1.45 16.14 -1.59
CA LEU A 54 -2.74 15.47 -1.46
C LEU A 54 -2.48 14.00 -1.14
N TYR A 55 -3.09 13.51 -0.09
CA TYR A 55 -2.98 12.13 0.38
C TYR A 55 -4.22 11.32 0.03
N VAL A 56 -4.02 10.11 -0.47
CA VAL A 56 -5.06 9.08 -0.62
C VAL A 56 -4.61 7.86 0.17
N VAL A 57 -5.31 7.52 1.23
CA VAL A 57 -4.88 6.47 2.17
C VAL A 57 -5.94 5.38 2.24
N PHE A 58 -5.53 4.15 1.96
CA PHE A 58 -6.41 2.98 1.96
C PHE A 58 -6.19 2.12 3.19
N ARG A 59 -7.29 1.72 3.82
CA ARG A 59 -7.31 0.71 4.87
C ARG A 59 -7.12 -0.68 4.26
N GLY A 60 -6.41 -1.55 4.98
CA GLY A 60 -6.42 -2.99 4.69
C GLY A 60 -7.60 -3.70 5.34
N THR A 61 -7.69 -5.02 5.13
CA THR A 61 -8.72 -5.86 5.74
C THR A 61 -8.60 -5.83 7.27
N SER A 62 -9.72 -5.66 7.96
CA SER A 62 -9.75 -5.62 9.44
C SER A 62 -9.69 -7.00 10.08
N SER A 63 -10.13 -8.06 9.37
CA SER A 63 -10.14 -9.42 9.90
C SER A 63 -8.91 -10.21 9.45
N LYS A 64 -8.22 -10.83 10.42
CA LYS A 64 -7.05 -11.68 10.17
C LYS A 64 -7.40 -12.97 9.40
N LYS A 65 -8.65 -13.41 9.47
CA LYS A 65 -9.13 -14.62 8.79
C LYS A 65 -9.42 -14.37 7.31
N ASP A 66 -9.94 -13.19 6.95
CA ASP A 66 -10.32 -12.88 5.58
C ASP A 66 -9.11 -12.60 4.70
N ALA A 67 -8.03 -12.04 5.28
CA ALA A 67 -6.77 -11.84 4.57
C ALA A 67 -6.08 -13.14 4.10
N GLN A 68 -6.43 -14.30 4.71
CA GLN A 68 -5.90 -15.62 4.34
C GLN A 68 -6.86 -16.43 3.45
N ASN A 69 -8.16 -16.16 3.52
CA ASN A 69 -9.20 -16.98 2.88
C ASN A 69 -9.62 -16.47 1.50
N ASP A 70 -9.35 -15.21 1.14
CA ASP A 70 -9.71 -14.66 -0.16
C ASP A 70 -8.63 -14.95 -1.22
N VAL A 71 -8.35 -16.24 -1.41
CA VAL A 71 -7.34 -16.75 -2.34
C VAL A 71 -7.98 -17.06 -3.70
N SER A 72 -8.82 -16.17 -4.23
CA SER A 72 -9.00 -16.19 -5.67
C SER A 72 -7.66 -15.81 -6.30
N ILE A 73 -7.13 -16.69 -7.15
CA ILE A 73 -5.93 -16.42 -7.96
C ILE A 73 -6.29 -15.79 -9.31
N ASP A 74 -7.57 -15.42 -9.49
CA ASP A 74 -8.09 -14.93 -10.75
C ASP A 74 -7.60 -13.53 -11.06
N LYS A 75 -7.25 -13.33 -12.31
CA LYS A 75 -6.77 -12.06 -12.86
C LYS A 75 -7.76 -11.52 -13.87
N VAL A 76 -8.05 -10.23 -13.75
CA VAL A 76 -8.92 -9.50 -14.68
C VAL A 76 -8.15 -8.38 -15.39
N PRO A 77 -8.57 -7.97 -16.60
CA PRO A 77 -7.96 -6.85 -17.30
C PRO A 77 -7.98 -5.56 -16.47
N PHE A 78 -6.97 -4.70 -16.68
CA PHE A 78 -6.89 -3.40 -16.02
C PHE A 78 -6.81 -2.25 -17.04
N ILE A 79 -5.80 -1.39 -17.01
CA ILE A 79 -5.82 -0.15 -17.82
C ILE A 79 -5.28 -0.38 -19.23
N LYS A 80 -4.10 -0.99 -19.35
CA LYS A 80 -3.47 -1.23 -20.66
C LYS A 80 -3.73 -2.65 -21.13
N GLU A 81 -3.67 -2.85 -22.44
CA GLU A 81 -3.75 -4.18 -23.04
C GLU A 81 -2.69 -5.12 -22.43
N GLY A 82 -3.14 -6.31 -22.07
CA GLY A 82 -2.31 -7.32 -21.39
C GLY A 82 -2.12 -7.13 -19.89
N ASP A 83 -2.46 -5.97 -19.33
CA ASP A 83 -2.49 -5.77 -17.88
C ASP A 83 -3.55 -6.68 -17.26
N LYS A 84 -3.15 -7.52 -16.32
CA LYS A 84 -4.06 -8.33 -15.52
C LYS A 84 -3.71 -8.20 -14.05
N VAL A 85 -4.71 -7.86 -13.24
CA VAL A 85 -4.59 -7.66 -11.80
C VAL A 85 -5.55 -8.56 -11.04
N HIS A 86 -5.29 -8.79 -9.76
CA HIS A 86 -6.15 -9.62 -8.91
C HIS A 86 -7.57 -9.06 -8.86
N ILE A 87 -8.56 -9.94 -9.07
CA ILE A 87 -9.96 -9.55 -9.16
C ILE A 87 -10.46 -8.84 -7.90
N GLY A 88 -10.11 -9.33 -6.70
CA GLY A 88 -10.51 -8.73 -5.42
C GLY A 88 -9.94 -7.31 -5.25
N PHE A 89 -8.65 -7.11 -5.58
CA PHE A 89 -8.04 -5.77 -5.49
C PHE A 89 -8.68 -4.78 -6.47
N LYS A 90 -8.97 -5.25 -7.69
CA LYS A 90 -9.68 -4.43 -8.68
C LYS A 90 -11.08 -4.09 -8.22
N SER A 91 -11.82 -5.05 -7.66
CA SER A 91 -13.16 -4.83 -7.13
C SER A 91 -13.19 -3.75 -6.04
N SER A 92 -12.25 -3.84 -5.08
CA SER A 92 -12.11 -2.80 -4.05
C SER A 92 -11.77 -1.43 -4.63
N TRP A 93 -10.87 -1.37 -5.64
CA TRP A 93 -10.55 -0.10 -6.32
C TRP A 93 -11.76 0.45 -7.08
N ASP A 94 -12.43 -0.35 -7.87
CA ASP A 94 -13.57 0.08 -8.69
C ASP A 94 -14.73 0.62 -7.83
N ALA A 95 -14.94 0.08 -6.63
CA ALA A 95 -15.97 0.53 -5.71
C ALA A 95 -15.78 1.99 -5.25
N VAL A 96 -14.53 2.45 -5.10
CA VAL A 96 -14.22 3.79 -4.56
C VAL A 96 -13.62 4.75 -5.58
N LYS A 97 -13.22 4.25 -6.74
CA LYS A 97 -12.50 5.00 -7.78
C LYS A 97 -13.17 6.34 -8.14
N ASN A 98 -14.45 6.31 -8.46
CA ASN A 98 -15.15 7.51 -8.94
C ASN A 98 -15.30 8.57 -7.85
N ILE A 99 -15.47 8.14 -6.60
CA ILE A 99 -15.53 9.05 -5.44
C ILE A 99 -14.16 9.71 -5.23
N ILE A 100 -13.08 8.91 -5.23
CA ILE A 100 -11.72 9.41 -5.06
C ILE A 100 -11.35 10.40 -6.18
N LEU A 101 -11.58 10.05 -7.44
CA LEU A 101 -11.28 10.94 -8.57
C LEU A 101 -12.06 12.25 -8.47
N LYS A 102 -13.34 12.19 -8.12
CA LYS A 102 -14.19 13.38 -7.91
C LYS A 102 -13.66 14.26 -6.76
N ASP A 103 -13.22 13.65 -5.66
CA ASP A 103 -12.71 14.42 -4.53
C ASP A 103 -11.35 15.05 -4.85
N ILE A 104 -10.45 14.34 -5.53
CA ILE A 104 -9.17 14.88 -6.00
C ILE A 104 -9.39 16.09 -6.92
N THR A 105 -10.29 15.99 -7.91
CA THR A 105 -10.55 17.08 -8.86
C THR A 105 -11.18 18.31 -8.23
N LYS A 106 -11.83 18.18 -7.07
CA LYS A 106 -12.40 19.30 -6.31
C LYS A 106 -11.40 19.97 -5.37
N MET A 107 -10.28 19.33 -5.11
CA MET A 107 -9.21 19.88 -4.27
C MET A 107 -8.21 20.64 -5.12
N SER A 108 -7.62 21.70 -4.57
CA SER A 108 -6.61 22.54 -5.21
C SER A 108 -5.49 22.86 -4.26
N GLY A 109 -4.40 23.42 -4.78
CA GLY A 109 -3.27 23.88 -3.96
C GLY A 109 -2.26 22.79 -3.61
N TYR A 110 -2.28 21.65 -4.30
CA TYR A 110 -1.26 20.59 -4.17
C TYR A 110 -0.41 20.47 -5.44
N ASP A 111 0.83 20.06 -5.26
CA ASP A 111 1.80 19.84 -6.33
C ASP A 111 2.06 18.35 -6.56
N LYS A 112 1.69 17.49 -5.59
CA LYS A 112 1.83 16.04 -5.68
C LYS A 112 0.67 15.29 -5.02
N ILE A 113 0.44 14.07 -5.49
CA ILE A 113 -0.50 13.12 -4.88
C ILE A 113 0.32 11.98 -4.28
N VAL A 114 0.11 11.69 -3.01
CA VAL A 114 0.75 10.60 -2.27
C VAL A 114 -0.30 9.54 -1.96
N VAL A 115 -0.11 8.34 -2.47
CA VAL A 115 -1.03 7.22 -2.26
C VAL A 115 -0.40 6.23 -1.29
N CYS A 116 -1.10 5.90 -0.21
CA CYS A 116 -0.60 5.03 0.85
C CYS A 116 -1.56 3.89 1.16
N GLY A 117 -1.04 2.77 1.64
CA GLY A 117 -1.86 1.67 2.13
C GLY A 117 -1.05 0.54 2.75
N HIS A 118 -1.75 -0.26 3.57
CA HIS A 118 -1.22 -1.46 4.21
C HIS A 118 -1.99 -2.70 3.76
N SER A 119 -1.32 -3.83 3.55
CA SER A 119 -1.96 -5.12 3.24
C SER A 119 -2.81 -5.05 1.96
N LEU A 120 -4.09 -5.44 2.00
CA LEU A 120 -5.05 -5.22 0.91
C LEU A 120 -5.09 -3.77 0.46
N GLY A 121 -5.11 -2.82 1.41
CA GLY A 121 -5.06 -1.39 1.10
C GLY A 121 -3.81 -0.97 0.32
N ALA A 122 -2.68 -1.66 0.50
CA ALA A 122 -1.46 -1.43 -0.27
C ALA A 122 -1.61 -1.89 -1.75
N ALA A 123 -2.33 -2.99 -1.98
CA ALA A 123 -2.65 -3.44 -3.34
C ALA A 123 -3.58 -2.45 -4.04
N VAL A 124 -4.64 -1.99 -3.35
CA VAL A 124 -5.57 -0.96 -3.86
C VAL A 124 -4.84 0.36 -4.11
N ALA A 125 -3.93 0.77 -3.20
CA ALA A 125 -3.09 1.95 -3.37
C ALA A 125 -2.20 1.86 -4.63
N THR A 126 -1.67 0.68 -4.93
CA THR A 126 -0.90 0.43 -6.16
C THR A 126 -1.77 0.62 -7.41
N LEU A 127 -3.00 0.08 -7.43
CA LEU A 127 -3.94 0.26 -8.54
C LEU A 127 -4.37 1.73 -8.68
N CYS A 128 -4.63 2.40 -7.57
CA CYS A 128 -4.95 3.81 -7.51
C CYS A 128 -3.82 4.67 -8.11
N ALA A 129 -2.58 4.49 -7.64
CA ALA A 129 -1.43 5.24 -8.14
C ALA A 129 -1.23 5.07 -9.65
N TYR A 130 -1.39 3.83 -10.15
CA TYR A 130 -1.31 3.56 -11.59
C TYR A 130 -2.43 4.26 -12.37
N ASN A 131 -3.67 4.23 -11.87
CA ASN A 131 -4.77 4.94 -12.50
C ASN A 131 -4.56 6.48 -12.49
N LEU A 132 -4.14 7.03 -11.35
CA LEU A 132 -3.88 8.47 -11.21
C LEU A 132 -2.79 8.95 -12.16
N SER A 133 -1.74 8.15 -12.41
CA SER A 133 -0.68 8.51 -13.35
C SER A 133 -1.15 8.63 -14.81
N HIS A 134 -2.29 8.01 -15.15
CA HIS A 134 -2.91 8.13 -16.46
C HIS A 134 -3.92 9.29 -16.53
N VAL A 135 -4.49 9.69 -15.40
CA VAL A 135 -5.51 10.76 -15.33
C VAL A 135 -4.87 12.12 -15.05
N PHE A 136 -3.86 12.17 -14.19
CA PHE A 136 -3.17 13.40 -13.75
C PHE A 136 -1.73 13.41 -14.26
N THR A 137 -1.56 13.56 -15.58
CA THR A 137 -0.27 13.43 -16.28
C THR A 137 0.76 14.47 -15.87
N ASP A 138 0.33 15.65 -15.43
CA ASP A 138 1.18 16.78 -15.03
C ASP A 138 1.42 16.84 -13.51
N THR A 139 0.87 15.88 -12.75
CA THR A 139 1.00 15.84 -11.30
C THR A 139 1.98 14.73 -10.88
N THR A 140 2.89 15.04 -9.97
CA THR A 140 3.77 14.01 -9.40
C THR A 140 2.96 13.01 -8.57
N ILE A 141 3.03 11.72 -8.93
CA ILE A 141 2.42 10.64 -8.17
C ILE A 141 3.48 9.90 -7.36
N GLU A 142 3.28 9.80 -6.06
CA GLU A 142 4.08 8.99 -5.14
C GLU A 142 3.21 7.86 -4.56
N CYS A 143 3.79 6.68 -4.39
CA CYS A 143 3.09 5.52 -3.81
C CYS A 143 3.95 4.90 -2.70
N CYS A 144 3.44 4.88 -1.47
CA CYS A 144 4.10 4.27 -0.32
C CYS A 144 3.26 3.14 0.24
N THR A 145 3.73 1.91 0.14
CA THR A 145 2.99 0.73 0.59
C THR A 145 3.75 -0.05 1.64
N ILE A 146 3.04 -0.57 2.64
CA ILE A 146 3.59 -1.45 3.66
C ILE A 146 2.85 -2.80 3.64
N GLY A 147 3.60 -3.90 3.69
CA GLY A 147 3.02 -5.24 3.68
C GLY A 147 2.22 -5.58 2.41
N SER A 148 2.56 -4.97 1.27
CA SER A 148 1.80 -5.15 0.02
C SER A 148 1.91 -6.57 -0.52
N PRO A 149 0.80 -7.26 -0.85
CA PRO A 149 0.84 -8.46 -1.66
C PRO A 149 1.28 -8.13 -3.10
N ARG A 150 1.51 -9.16 -3.93
CA ARG A 150 1.73 -9.01 -5.37
C ARG A 150 0.41 -8.69 -6.06
N VAL A 151 0.40 -7.67 -6.92
CA VAL A 151 -0.85 -7.06 -7.40
C VAL A 151 -1.33 -7.61 -8.74
N GLY A 152 -0.42 -7.88 -9.68
CA GLY A 152 -0.79 -8.27 -11.02
C GLY A 152 0.26 -9.11 -11.75
N ASN A 153 -0.01 -9.39 -13.03
CA ASN A 153 0.87 -10.15 -13.90
C ASN A 153 2.15 -9.38 -14.27
N LYS A 154 3.04 -10.05 -15.00
CA LYS A 154 4.32 -9.45 -15.44
C LYS A 154 4.12 -8.23 -16.34
N THR A 155 3.10 -8.25 -17.19
CA THR A 155 2.77 -7.12 -18.07
C THR A 155 2.35 -5.90 -17.25
N PHE A 156 1.42 -6.07 -16.30
CA PHE A 156 1.04 -4.99 -15.37
C PHE A 156 2.26 -4.43 -14.62
N LYS A 157 3.10 -5.31 -14.05
CA LYS A 157 4.34 -4.90 -13.38
C LYS A 157 5.22 -4.03 -14.28
N ASN A 158 5.46 -4.47 -15.51
CA ASN A 158 6.32 -3.75 -16.45
C ASN A 158 5.70 -2.40 -16.86
N ASN A 159 4.39 -2.37 -17.14
CA ASN A 159 3.68 -1.15 -17.51
C ASN A 159 3.63 -0.15 -16.35
N TYR A 160 3.45 -0.63 -15.11
CA TYR A 160 3.53 0.20 -13.91
C TYR A 160 4.93 0.79 -13.72
N ASP A 161 5.98 -0.03 -13.82
CA ASP A 161 7.36 0.39 -13.58
C ASP A 161 7.86 1.40 -14.65
N ASN A 162 7.25 1.37 -15.84
CA ASN A 162 7.49 2.36 -16.90
C ASN A 162 6.78 3.71 -16.66
N GLN A 163 5.88 3.80 -15.67
CA GLN A 163 5.31 5.09 -15.27
C GLN A 163 6.29 5.88 -14.40
N LYS A 164 6.12 7.19 -14.38
CA LYS A 164 6.91 8.08 -13.52
C LYS A 164 6.41 8.09 -12.05
N ILE A 165 5.86 6.98 -11.55
CA ILE A 165 5.37 6.87 -10.18
C ILE A 165 6.55 6.62 -9.24
N LYS A 166 6.78 7.52 -8.28
CA LYS A 166 7.80 7.33 -7.24
C LYS A 166 7.31 6.34 -6.19
N THR A 167 7.51 5.05 -6.43
CA THR A 167 6.99 3.99 -5.56
C THR A 167 8.04 3.48 -4.58
N LEU A 168 7.64 3.36 -3.31
CA LEU A 168 8.39 2.69 -2.25
C LEU A 168 7.51 1.61 -1.61
N ARG A 169 7.93 0.34 -1.74
CA ARG A 169 7.30 -0.79 -1.06
C ARG A 169 8.12 -1.17 0.16
N ILE A 170 7.55 -1.08 1.35
CA ILE A 170 8.22 -1.43 2.59
C ILE A 170 7.78 -2.82 3.01
N VAL A 171 8.77 -3.66 3.34
CA VAL A 171 8.58 -5.03 3.81
C VAL A 171 9.25 -5.17 5.17
N HIS A 172 8.49 -5.54 6.18
CA HIS A 172 8.97 -5.75 7.52
C HIS A 172 9.32 -7.21 7.74
N ASN A 173 10.57 -7.44 8.09
CA ASN A 173 11.12 -8.75 8.48
C ASN A 173 10.69 -9.89 7.54
N ASN A 174 9.91 -10.86 8.02
CA ASN A 174 9.41 -12.00 7.26
C ASN A 174 7.89 -11.94 7.04
N ASP A 175 7.35 -10.75 6.76
CA ASP A 175 5.94 -10.56 6.45
C ASP A 175 5.50 -11.45 5.29
N VAL A 176 4.66 -12.45 5.59
CA VAL A 176 4.22 -13.49 4.64
C VAL A 176 3.27 -12.98 3.58
N VAL A 177 2.48 -11.95 3.88
CA VAL A 177 1.52 -11.38 2.93
C VAL A 177 2.24 -10.85 1.69
N THR A 178 3.46 -10.33 1.87
CA THR A 178 4.27 -9.83 0.76
C THR A 178 4.73 -10.93 -0.22
N HIS A 179 4.58 -12.19 0.12
CA HIS A 179 4.90 -13.31 -0.78
C HIS A 179 3.70 -13.83 -1.57
N SER A 180 2.50 -13.37 -1.25
CA SER A 180 1.24 -13.81 -1.86
C SER A 180 0.71 -12.79 -2.88
N PRO A 181 -0.08 -13.23 -3.88
CA PRO A 181 -0.15 -14.56 -4.43
C PRO A 181 1.17 -15.00 -5.09
N VAL A 182 1.45 -16.32 -5.09
CA VAL A 182 2.76 -16.82 -5.53
C VAL A 182 2.85 -16.95 -7.04
N ILE A 183 1.83 -17.52 -7.69
CA ILE A 183 1.92 -17.96 -9.09
C ILE A 183 1.39 -16.91 -10.05
N GLY A 184 2.28 -16.43 -10.94
CA GLY A 184 1.93 -15.52 -12.01
C GLY A 184 1.59 -14.10 -11.56
N TYR A 185 1.93 -13.73 -10.31
CA TYR A 185 1.83 -12.40 -9.77
C TYR A 185 3.20 -11.82 -9.46
N TYR A 186 3.36 -10.53 -9.66
CA TYR A 186 4.62 -9.81 -9.54
C TYR A 186 4.47 -8.55 -8.71
N HIS A 187 5.53 -8.19 -8.01
CA HIS A 187 5.66 -6.90 -7.36
C HIS A 187 6.07 -5.81 -8.34
N VAL A 188 5.54 -4.63 -8.16
CA VAL A 188 5.97 -3.43 -8.86
C VAL A 188 7.17 -2.80 -8.14
N ASN A 189 8.04 -2.10 -8.89
CA ASN A 189 9.08 -1.21 -8.43
C ASN A 189 10.00 -1.76 -7.30
N HIS A 190 10.65 -0.84 -6.57
CA HIS A 190 11.68 -1.16 -5.58
C HIS A 190 11.10 -1.49 -4.21
N MET A 191 11.85 -2.33 -3.47
CA MET A 191 11.53 -2.76 -2.12
C MET A 191 12.55 -2.20 -1.13
N LEU A 192 12.06 -1.65 -0.02
CA LEU A 192 12.83 -1.39 1.19
C LEU A 192 12.47 -2.47 2.20
N ARG A 193 13.40 -3.38 2.51
CA ARG A 193 13.19 -4.37 3.56
C ARG A 193 13.87 -3.93 4.84
N ILE A 194 13.13 -3.99 5.95
CA ILE A 194 13.58 -3.59 7.27
C ILE A 194 13.38 -4.74 8.27
N ASP A 195 14.39 -5.05 9.08
CA ASP A 195 14.27 -6.02 10.15
C ASP A 195 13.69 -5.40 11.44
N ARG A 196 13.43 -6.23 12.45
CA ARG A 196 12.86 -5.78 13.74
C ARG A 196 13.77 -4.83 14.51
N GLU A 197 15.06 -4.85 14.23
CA GLU A 197 16.08 -3.98 14.82
C GLU A 197 16.26 -2.66 14.06
N GLY A 198 15.51 -2.45 12.95
CA GLY A 198 15.59 -1.24 12.13
C GLY A 198 16.76 -1.23 11.13
N ASN A 199 17.34 -2.38 10.80
CA ASN A 199 18.38 -2.44 9.79
C ASN A 199 17.80 -2.70 8.42
N ILE A 200 18.32 -2.00 7.40
CA ILE A 200 17.97 -2.25 6.00
C ILE A 200 18.64 -3.56 5.55
N LYS A 201 17.85 -4.49 5.04
CA LYS A 201 18.32 -5.74 4.45
C LYS A 201 18.36 -5.61 2.93
N LYS A 202 19.56 -5.67 2.36
CA LYS A 202 19.77 -5.41 0.91
C LYS A 202 19.27 -6.53 -0.01
N PHE A 203 19.34 -7.79 0.36
CA PHE A 203 18.81 -8.91 -0.45
C PHE A 203 18.65 -10.18 0.39
N MET A 204 17.57 -10.94 0.17
CA MET A 204 17.54 -12.38 0.45
C MET A 204 17.53 -13.13 -0.88
N ILE A 205 18.30 -14.20 -0.94
CA ILE A 205 18.29 -15.16 -2.04
C ILE A 205 16.90 -15.81 -2.12
N ASP A 206 16.40 -16.09 -3.31
CA ASP A 206 15.01 -16.55 -3.49
C ASP A 206 14.67 -17.85 -2.73
N TRP A 207 15.66 -18.75 -2.51
CA TRP A 207 15.45 -19.97 -1.73
C TRP A 207 15.26 -19.71 -0.21
N GLU A 208 15.90 -18.70 0.36
CA GLU A 208 15.67 -18.29 1.75
C GLU A 208 14.26 -17.71 1.95
N ARG A 209 13.77 -17.00 0.94
CA ARG A 209 12.37 -16.51 0.92
C ARG A 209 11.40 -17.67 0.88
N ALA A 210 11.61 -18.65 0.00
CA ALA A 210 10.79 -19.85 -0.11
C ALA A 210 10.79 -20.65 1.20
N TRP A 211 11.95 -20.83 1.83
CA TRP A 211 12.09 -21.53 3.10
C TRP A 211 11.40 -20.80 4.26
N ASN A 212 11.58 -19.49 4.36
CA ASN A 212 10.92 -18.67 5.37
C ASN A 212 9.39 -18.65 5.18
N TYR A 213 8.92 -18.64 3.94
CA TYR A 213 7.49 -18.75 3.61
C TYR A 213 6.92 -20.09 4.08
N LEU A 214 7.57 -21.22 3.75
CA LEU A 214 7.17 -22.54 4.19
C LEU A 214 7.18 -22.67 5.72
N LYS A 215 8.23 -22.18 6.38
CA LYS A 215 8.35 -22.18 7.84
C LYS A 215 7.26 -21.33 8.50
N SER A 216 6.85 -20.25 7.86
CA SER A 216 5.81 -19.36 8.36
C SER A 216 4.41 -19.97 8.31
N MET A 217 4.12 -20.73 7.26
CA MET A 217 2.85 -21.47 7.15
C MET A 217 2.68 -22.48 8.29
N VAL A 218 3.79 -23.10 8.72
CA VAL A 218 3.78 -24.11 9.79
C VAL A 218 3.71 -23.48 11.18
N THR A 219 4.27 -22.30 11.40
CA THR A 219 4.47 -21.75 12.77
C THR A 219 3.51 -20.63 13.14
N GLY A 220 2.76 -20.05 12.19
CA GLY A 220 1.87 -18.91 12.44
C GLY A 220 2.55 -17.63 12.97
N LYS A 221 3.88 -17.67 13.15
CA LYS A 221 4.66 -16.58 13.80
C LYS A 221 4.76 -15.30 12.98
N ASN A 222 4.57 -15.37 11.67
CA ASN A 222 4.87 -14.25 10.77
C ASN A 222 3.68 -13.31 10.50
N ILE A 223 2.49 -13.63 11.02
CA ILE A 223 1.35 -12.70 11.03
C ILE A 223 1.67 -11.46 11.89
N LYS A 224 2.50 -11.61 12.94
CA LYS A 224 2.95 -10.47 13.75
C LYS A 224 3.82 -9.49 12.95
N ASP A 225 4.62 -9.99 12.01
CA ASP A 225 5.45 -9.15 11.14
C ASP A 225 4.63 -8.36 10.12
N HIS A 226 3.39 -8.77 9.87
CA HIS A 226 2.45 -8.07 9.00
C HIS A 226 1.73 -6.89 9.66
N MET A 227 1.70 -6.81 10.99
CA MET A 227 0.98 -5.74 11.69
C MET A 227 1.67 -4.38 11.54
N THR A 228 0.89 -3.32 11.35
CA THR A 228 1.37 -1.94 11.21
C THR A 228 2.29 -1.51 12.34
N ALA A 229 2.01 -1.93 13.58
CA ALA A 229 2.84 -1.65 14.74
C ALA A 229 4.30 -2.13 14.59
N GLY A 230 4.52 -3.29 13.97
CA GLY A 230 5.86 -3.81 13.66
C GLY A 230 6.60 -2.91 12.66
N TYR A 231 5.92 -2.50 11.62
CA TYR A 231 6.44 -1.55 10.61
C TYR A 231 6.84 -0.22 11.25
N ILE A 232 5.96 0.37 12.06
CA ILE A 232 6.21 1.66 12.75
C ILE A 232 7.41 1.54 13.68
N SER A 233 7.45 0.50 14.53
CA SER A 233 8.53 0.30 15.50
C SER A 233 9.89 0.17 14.81
N SER A 234 9.98 -0.65 13.75
CA SER A 234 11.23 -0.88 13.03
C SER A 234 11.68 0.35 12.23
N LEU A 235 10.75 1.08 11.63
CA LEU A 235 11.07 2.31 10.90
C LEU A 235 11.50 3.45 11.84
N LYS A 236 10.94 3.55 13.05
CA LYS A 236 11.43 4.50 14.07
C LYS A 236 12.87 4.18 14.45
N LYS A 237 13.19 2.93 14.74
CA LYS A 237 14.57 2.51 15.02
C LYS A 237 15.52 2.80 13.85
N TRP A 238 15.07 2.59 12.62
CA TRP A 238 15.85 2.93 11.43
C TRP A 238 16.10 4.44 11.32
N TYR A 239 15.08 5.24 11.59
CA TYR A 239 15.18 6.69 11.60
C TYR A 239 16.21 7.18 12.63
N ASP A 240 16.13 6.66 13.86
CA ASP A 240 16.97 7.06 14.99
C ASP A 240 18.46 6.66 14.83
N LYS A 241 18.73 5.61 14.03
CA LYS A 241 20.11 5.13 13.78
C LYS A 241 20.91 5.95 12.77
N GLN A 242 20.25 6.85 12.07
CA GLN A 242 20.90 7.59 10.98
C GLN A 242 21.06 9.05 11.41
N PRO A 243 22.29 9.56 11.48
CA PRO A 243 22.55 10.97 11.77
C PRO A 243 21.97 11.90 10.71
#